data_3c16ef30f03b23654a8002e195147308
#
_entry.id   3c16ef30f03b23654a8002e195147308
#
_cell.length_a   1.000
_cell.length_b   1.000
_cell.length_c   1.000
_cell.angle_alpha   90.00
_cell.angle_beta   90.00
_cell.angle_gamma   90.00
#
_symmetry.space_group_name_H-M   'P 1'
#
loop_
_entity.id
_entity.type
_entity.pdbx_description
1 polymer ?
#
loop_
_entity_poly.entity_id
_entity_poly.type
_entity_poly.pdbx_seq_one_letter_code
_entity_poly.pdbx_strand_id
1 'polypeptide(L)'
;MKKTKIICSIGPATHPWEKFKGLVEAGMNVARINFSHAVLEEREAVENLVKRANEELGANIGVLYDTKGPDLRTCEFENDKIDLVAGNTIRIVEEDVIGNQERISLNYK
;
A
#
# COMPACT_ATOMS: atom_id res chain seq x y z
N MET A 1 -24.81 15.00 -9.74
CA MET A 1 -23.55 15.02 -8.95
C MET A 1 -23.44 13.75 -8.13
N LYS A 2 -22.32 13.06 -8.22
CA LYS A 2 -22.05 11.85 -7.44
C LYS A 2 -21.85 12.20 -5.95
N LYS A 3 -22.62 11.59 -5.06
CA LYS A 3 -22.53 11.84 -3.61
C LYS A 3 -21.41 11.01 -2.94
N THR A 4 -21.17 9.79 -3.45
CA THR A 4 -20.11 8.90 -2.95
C THR A 4 -18.76 9.34 -3.49
N LYS A 5 -17.78 9.48 -2.61
CA LYS A 5 -16.38 9.71 -2.99
C LYS A 5 -15.64 8.39 -3.06
N ILE A 6 -14.84 8.22 -4.09
CA ILE A 6 -14.06 7.01 -4.34
C ILE A 6 -12.58 7.31 -4.06
N ILE A 7 -12.00 6.57 -3.13
CA ILE A 7 -10.58 6.60 -2.79
C ILE A 7 -9.94 5.37 -3.41
N CYS A 8 -8.92 5.56 -4.23
CA CYS A 8 -8.16 4.46 -4.83
C CYS A 8 -6.73 4.44 -4.30
N SER A 9 -6.28 3.29 -3.82
CA SER A 9 -4.86 3.08 -3.52
C SER A 9 -4.09 2.93 -4.81
N ILE A 10 -3.10 3.78 -5.01
CA ILE A 10 -2.26 3.77 -6.20
C ILE A 10 -1.00 2.96 -5.91
N GLY A 11 -0.69 2.05 -6.81
CA GLY A 11 0.47 1.17 -6.74
C GLY A 11 1.05 0.89 -8.12
N PRO A 12 2.03 -0.03 -8.23
CA PRO A 12 2.71 -0.30 -9.50
C PRO A 12 1.78 -0.63 -10.67
N ALA A 13 0.67 -1.31 -10.40
CA ALA A 13 -0.32 -1.66 -11.44
C ALA A 13 -1.07 -0.45 -12.02
N THR A 14 -1.12 0.65 -11.30
CA THR A 14 -1.89 1.87 -11.65
C THR A 14 -1.01 3.09 -11.89
N HIS A 15 0.32 2.95 -11.83
CA HIS A 15 1.29 4.02 -12.14
C HIS A 15 1.32 4.43 -13.61
N PRO A 16 1.13 3.53 -14.61
CA PRO A 16 1.08 3.96 -16.00
C PRO A 16 -0.02 4.99 -16.21
N TRP A 17 0.29 6.08 -16.92
CA TRP A 17 -0.65 7.19 -17.11
C TRP A 17 -2.02 6.75 -17.63
N GLU A 18 -2.07 5.85 -18.61
CA GLU A 18 -3.33 5.38 -19.18
C GLU A 18 -4.21 4.68 -18.14
N LYS A 19 -3.60 3.95 -17.21
CA LYS A 19 -4.33 3.30 -16.11
C LYS A 19 -4.84 4.32 -15.10
N PHE A 20 -3.97 5.26 -14.71
CA PHE A 20 -4.35 6.33 -13.79
C PHE A 20 -5.45 7.22 -14.37
N LYS A 21 -5.31 7.61 -15.62
CA LYS A 21 -6.33 8.35 -16.36
C LYS A 21 -7.67 7.60 -16.39
N GLY A 22 -7.64 6.29 -16.62
CA GLY A 22 -8.83 5.45 -16.58
C GLY A 22 -9.54 5.47 -15.21
N LEU A 23 -8.77 5.47 -14.12
CA LEU A 23 -9.34 5.61 -12.76
C LEU A 23 -10.03 6.97 -12.58
N VAL A 24 -9.40 8.05 -13.04
CA VAL A 24 -9.98 9.40 -12.98
C VAL A 24 -11.29 9.46 -13.77
N GLU A 25 -11.31 8.95 -14.99
CA GLU A 25 -12.48 8.93 -15.86
C GLU A 25 -13.60 8.03 -15.31
N ALA A 26 -13.23 6.94 -14.61
CA ALA A 26 -14.18 6.06 -13.93
C ALA A 26 -14.77 6.66 -12.65
N GLY A 27 -14.25 7.78 -12.17
CA GLY A 27 -14.82 8.52 -11.06
C GLY A 27 -14.00 8.54 -9.77
N MET A 28 -12.70 8.24 -9.82
CA MET A 28 -11.82 8.41 -8.68
C MET A 28 -11.82 9.87 -8.20
N ASN A 29 -11.89 10.07 -6.90
CA ASN A 29 -11.84 11.39 -6.28
C ASN A 29 -10.54 11.64 -5.52
N VAL A 30 -9.96 10.59 -4.94
CA VAL A 30 -8.76 10.69 -4.11
C VAL A 30 -7.80 9.56 -4.46
N ALA A 31 -6.55 9.92 -4.68
CA ALA A 31 -5.45 8.97 -4.82
C ALA A 31 -4.77 8.76 -3.46
N ARG A 32 -4.79 7.53 -2.97
CA ARG A 32 -4.17 7.17 -1.69
C ARG A 32 -2.77 6.61 -1.93
N ILE A 33 -1.81 7.14 -1.19
CA ILE A 33 -0.43 6.65 -1.13
C ILE A 33 -0.24 5.93 0.20
N ASN A 34 0.11 4.64 0.14
CA ASN A 34 0.39 3.84 1.33
C ASN A 34 1.87 3.97 1.72
N PHE A 35 2.15 4.71 2.78
CA PHE A 35 3.50 4.95 3.30
C PHE A 35 4.17 3.71 3.91
N SER A 36 3.41 2.65 4.18
CA SER A 36 3.98 1.38 4.64
C SER A 36 4.75 0.63 3.55
N HIS A 37 4.46 0.92 2.28
CA HIS A 37 5.03 0.22 1.12
C HIS A 37 5.67 1.15 0.09
N ALA A 38 5.24 2.41 0.03
CA ALA A 38 5.74 3.36 -0.97
C ALA A 38 7.09 3.95 -0.58
N VAL A 39 8.07 3.83 -1.45
CA VAL A 39 9.32 4.58 -1.39
C VAL A 39 9.13 6.01 -1.92
N LEU A 40 10.12 6.88 -1.71
CA LEU A 40 10.00 8.30 -2.08
C LEU A 40 9.65 8.48 -3.57
N GLU A 41 10.31 7.76 -4.45
CA GLU A 41 10.10 7.83 -5.90
C GLU A 41 8.67 7.45 -6.30
N GLU A 42 8.08 6.48 -5.62
CA GLU A 42 6.68 6.09 -5.85
C GLU A 42 5.70 7.17 -5.40
N ARG A 43 6.00 7.85 -4.29
CA ARG A 43 5.19 8.98 -3.81
C ARG A 43 5.21 10.12 -4.81
N GLU A 44 6.39 10.52 -5.26
CA GLU A 44 6.57 11.57 -6.27
C GLU A 44 5.87 11.21 -7.58
N ALA A 45 5.95 9.95 -8.00
CA ALA A 45 5.26 9.47 -9.19
C ALA A 45 3.74 9.64 -9.08
N VAL A 46 3.14 9.31 -7.95
CA VAL A 46 1.69 9.49 -7.72
C VAL A 46 1.32 10.97 -7.68
N GLU A 47 2.09 11.78 -6.99
CA GLU A 47 1.86 13.24 -6.93
C GLU A 47 1.90 13.88 -8.32
N ASN A 48 2.86 13.47 -9.16
CA ASN A 48 2.97 13.93 -10.53
C ASN A 48 1.79 13.46 -11.40
N LEU A 49 1.31 12.24 -11.21
CA LEU A 49 0.11 11.73 -11.88
C LEU A 49 -1.13 12.55 -11.51
N VAL A 50 -1.31 12.85 -10.23
CA VAL A 50 -2.43 13.68 -9.74
C VAL A 50 -2.34 15.08 -10.33
N LYS A 51 -1.16 15.70 -10.28
CA LYS A 51 -0.94 17.02 -10.85
C LYS A 51 -1.27 17.05 -12.34
N ARG A 52 -0.78 16.08 -13.08
CA ARG A 52 -1.07 15.94 -14.51
C ARG A 52 -2.56 15.79 -14.79
N ALA A 53 -3.26 14.94 -14.03
CA ALA A 53 -4.69 14.73 -14.20
C ALA A 53 -5.48 16.01 -13.93
N ASN A 54 -5.14 16.74 -12.89
CA ASN A 54 -5.80 18.00 -12.55
C ASN A 54 -5.55 19.08 -13.61
N GLU A 55 -4.34 19.15 -14.17
CA GLU A 55 -3.98 20.12 -15.22
C GLU A 55 -4.57 19.74 -16.60
N GLU A 56 -4.40 18.49 -17.03
CA GLU A 56 -4.76 18.07 -18.40
C GLU A 56 -6.21 17.64 -18.55
N LEU A 57 -6.81 17.03 -17.50
CA LEU A 57 -8.18 16.53 -17.56
C LEU A 57 -9.19 17.47 -16.87
N GLY A 58 -8.73 18.56 -16.28
CA GLY A 58 -9.59 19.42 -15.48
C GLY A 58 -10.20 18.71 -14.27
N ALA A 59 -9.55 17.64 -13.80
CA ALA A 59 -9.98 16.90 -12.64
C ALA A 59 -9.66 17.67 -11.34
N ASN A 60 -10.24 17.23 -10.25
CA ASN A 60 -9.94 17.77 -8.92
C ASN A 60 -9.66 16.61 -7.97
N ILE A 61 -8.57 15.89 -8.25
CA ILE A 61 -8.16 14.72 -7.49
C ILE A 61 -7.37 15.20 -6.27
N GLY A 62 -7.77 14.74 -5.08
CA GLY A 62 -7.00 14.92 -3.85
C GLY A 62 -5.97 13.81 -3.66
N VAL A 63 -4.97 14.07 -2.82
CA VAL A 63 -3.99 13.06 -2.40
C VAL A 63 -4.23 12.76 -0.93
N LEU A 64 -4.29 11.47 -0.59
CA LEU A 64 -4.36 10.99 0.78
C LEU A 64 -3.07 10.28 1.11
N TYR A 65 -2.34 10.81 2.09
CA TYR A 65 -1.14 10.19 2.64
C TYR A 65 -1.52 9.31 3.82
N ASP A 66 -1.46 8.01 3.62
CA ASP A 66 -1.73 7.05 4.68
C ASP A 66 -0.41 6.70 5.38
N THR A 67 -0.13 7.44 6.44
CA THR A 67 1.14 7.33 7.18
C THR A 67 1.18 6.06 8.01
N LYS A 68 2.38 5.48 8.09
CA LYS A 68 2.62 4.30 8.92
C LYS A 68 2.41 4.63 10.39
N GLY A 69 1.48 3.92 11.02
CA GLY A 69 1.27 3.95 12.47
C GLY A 69 2.15 2.95 13.22
N PRO A 70 1.97 2.82 14.55
CA PRO A 70 2.64 1.81 15.36
C PRO A 70 1.98 0.44 15.13
N ASP A 71 2.37 -0.20 14.05
CA ASP A 71 1.86 -1.52 13.66
C ASP A 71 2.64 -2.65 14.30
N LEU A 72 1.93 -3.65 14.79
CA LEU A 72 2.50 -4.92 15.18
C LEU A 72 2.41 -5.87 13.99
N ARG A 73 3.56 -6.22 13.42
CA ARG A 73 3.65 -7.07 12.23
C ARG A 73 4.70 -8.15 12.38
N THR A 74 4.47 -9.26 11.69
CA THR A 74 5.49 -10.29 11.52
C THR A 74 6.63 -9.75 10.65
N CYS A 75 7.85 -10.22 10.93
CA CYS A 75 9.00 -9.97 10.09
C CYS A 75 9.00 -10.89 8.86
N GLU A 76 10.14 -11.01 8.18
CA GLU A 76 10.26 -11.81 6.96
C GLU A 76 10.14 -13.31 7.23
N PHE A 77 9.69 -14.04 6.22
CA PHE A 77 9.55 -15.48 6.23
C PHE A 77 10.46 -16.15 5.20
N GLU A 78 10.81 -17.42 5.46
CA GLU A 78 11.45 -18.27 4.45
C GLU A 78 10.55 -18.33 3.20
N ASN A 79 11.15 -18.16 2.02
CA ASN A 79 10.43 -18.12 0.73
C ASN A 79 9.26 -17.10 0.69
N ASP A 80 9.42 -15.96 1.37
CA ASP A 80 8.45 -14.86 1.44
C ASP A 80 7.12 -15.16 2.16
N LYS A 81 6.82 -16.41 2.39
CA LYS A 81 5.58 -16.83 3.07
C LYS A 81 5.72 -18.21 3.71
N ILE A 82 4.88 -18.44 4.71
CA ILE A 82 4.70 -19.77 5.31
C ILE A 82 3.21 -20.13 5.32
N ASP A 83 2.91 -21.41 5.28
CA ASP A 83 1.57 -21.91 5.48
C ASP A 83 1.31 -22.16 6.97
N LEU A 84 0.25 -21.57 7.48
CA LEU A 84 -0.20 -21.80 8.86
C LEU A 84 -1.14 -23.00 8.89
N VAL A 85 -0.73 -24.04 9.58
CA VAL A 85 -1.52 -25.27 9.73
C VAL A 85 -2.31 -25.23 11.02
N ALA A 86 -3.62 -25.42 10.92
CA ALA A 86 -4.49 -25.43 12.10
C ALA A 86 -4.07 -26.50 13.11
N GLY A 87 -3.98 -26.10 14.38
CA GLY A 87 -3.56 -26.97 15.47
C GLY A 87 -2.05 -26.95 15.75
N ASN A 88 -1.22 -26.40 14.86
CA ASN A 88 0.20 -26.24 15.11
C ASN A 88 0.48 -25.10 16.08
N THR A 89 1.55 -25.25 16.86
CA THR A 89 2.07 -24.19 17.72
C THR A 89 3.24 -23.49 17.05
N ILE A 90 3.22 -22.15 17.01
CA ILE A 90 4.32 -21.32 16.52
C ILE A 90 4.78 -20.45 17.69
N ARG A 91 6.09 -20.36 17.88
CA ARG A 91 6.67 -19.46 18.87
C ARG A 91 6.91 -18.08 18.28
N ILE A 92 6.50 -17.05 19.00
CA ILE A 92 6.90 -15.68 18.72
C ILE A 92 8.15 -15.39 19.54
N VAL A 93 9.23 -15.00 18.89
CA VAL A 93 10.53 -14.77 19.54
C VAL A 93 10.94 -13.30 19.42
N GLU A 94 11.75 -12.84 20.37
CA GLU A 94 12.26 -11.45 20.37
C GLU A 94 13.44 -11.26 19.42
N GLU A 95 14.18 -12.33 19.16
CA GLU A 95 15.32 -12.29 18.23
C GLU A 95 14.85 -12.07 16.79
N ASP A 96 15.67 -11.38 16.01
CA ASP A 96 15.45 -11.24 14.56
C ASP A 96 15.76 -12.57 13.87
N VAL A 97 14.73 -13.30 13.50
CA VAL A 97 14.85 -14.56 12.77
C VAL A 97 14.04 -14.50 11.48
N ILE A 98 14.49 -15.22 10.46
CA ILE A 98 13.65 -15.50 9.30
C ILE A 98 12.61 -16.51 9.74
N GLY A 99 11.33 -16.14 9.64
CA GLY A 99 10.22 -16.93 10.14
C GLY A 99 10.01 -18.24 9.39
N ASN A 100 9.63 -19.27 10.13
CA ASN A 100 9.23 -20.57 9.60
C ASN A 100 8.04 -21.10 10.38
N GLN A 101 7.66 -22.36 10.19
CA GLN A 101 6.53 -22.95 10.89
C GLN A 101 6.76 -23.22 12.39
N GLU A 102 7.97 -23.05 12.89
CA GLU A 102 8.31 -23.26 14.29
C GLU A 102 8.42 -21.96 15.08
N ARG A 103 8.98 -20.90 14.48
CA ARG A 103 9.17 -19.60 15.13
C ARG A 103 9.12 -18.44 14.15
N ILE A 104 8.65 -17.32 14.64
CA ILE A 104 8.54 -16.06 13.90
C ILE A 104 9.00 -14.89 14.77
N SER A 105 9.49 -13.83 14.13
CA SER A 105 9.77 -12.55 14.79
C SER A 105 8.65 -11.55 14.51
N LEU A 106 8.52 -10.59 15.42
CA LEU A 106 7.69 -9.40 15.23
C LEU A 106 8.58 -8.16 15.15
N ASN A 107 8.06 -7.11 14.52
CA ASN A 107 8.72 -5.81 14.42
C ASN A 107 8.72 -5.00 15.73
N TYR A 108 8.09 -5.49 16.76
CA TYR A 108 8.06 -4.90 18.10
C TYR A 108 8.99 -5.68 19.05
N LYS A 109 9.84 -4.96 19.75
CA LYS A 109 10.77 -5.51 20.75
C LYS A 109 10.57 -4.84 22.10
#